data_368ec22f7329f9bb8affbb77e051a749
#
_entry.id   368ec22f7329f9bb8affbb77e051a749
#
_cell.length_a   1.000
_cell.length_b   1.000
_cell.length_c   1.000
_cell.angle_alpha   90.00
_cell.angle_beta   90.00
_cell.angle_gamma   90.00
#
_symmetry.space_group_name_H-M   'P 1'
#
loop_
_entity.id
_entity.type
_entity.pdbx_description
1 polymer ?
#
loop_
_entity_poly.entity_id
_entity_poly.type
_entity_poly.pdbx_seq_one_letter_code
_entity_poly.pdbx_strand_id
1 'polypeptide(L)'
;MKIIDFIFKIFKIILIVFFLFYPVYSLFLIPFLFLNFFIKFKKTTKFSLLIFSTIFFIFSLYFNQELLIKRLKIYEYILLNFSKIDLYFEFKKYIFYFDNLYFFFLFFVISYMIFTLNFKTKKSILLDEKNRNELYSKNIFESIIYFFNKKIKKNFNHTKEKAIIGYDIKTYNQIDINEKNGHIFAVGTTGSGKTAIITNLIEQAVEYEKFTIVVDGKSDKTIFSLYDSALRLAEKYNRKIYIVSQGDDTTDSINPFKNCDSTQIKDMLISLSEWSEEHYKANASRFWQALADLMILSNKNISIKKIIENSDKKNYISMVNNLKTINKISDYEAKNYLNIYNLSSEIALSSVARFATLIEGKGGNIFSEDGFDLIEAYNENAIVIYLIDKFKFPEFSKSLGEVILLDIKKLISKLIKLRQLDKEILVILDELGVYASDKILDILNKSRVAKVQAVLSTQSMSDLDDVTSNFKKQVIDNCNTFLILRNNDPENSELLSGILGTKKKHFTTYQANTESTFSTGSGSFKIVDEYIINPNAIKKLKKLTGIYYSKNTEEIKVFESRLADLS
;
A
#
# COMPACT_ATOMS: atom_id res chain seq x y z
N MET A 1 35.31 -9.27 -4.34
CA MET A 1 33.95 -9.79 -4.08
C MET A 1 33.24 -10.25 -5.35
N LYS A 2 33.16 -9.44 -6.42
CA LYS A 2 32.50 -9.84 -7.69
C LYS A 2 33.11 -11.07 -8.41
N ILE A 3 34.43 -11.22 -8.37
CA ILE A 3 35.14 -12.37 -8.98
C ILE A 3 34.84 -13.67 -8.22
N ILE A 4 34.78 -13.63 -6.90
CA ILE A 4 34.44 -14.78 -6.06
C ILE A 4 32.98 -15.21 -6.32
N ASP A 5 32.04 -14.27 -6.45
CA ASP A 5 30.63 -14.55 -6.79
C ASP A 5 30.48 -15.19 -8.20
N PHE A 6 31.30 -14.76 -9.15
CA PHE A 6 31.30 -15.31 -10.50
C PHE A 6 31.85 -16.75 -10.51
N ILE A 7 32.93 -17.00 -9.81
CA ILE A 7 33.48 -18.36 -9.61
C ILE A 7 32.46 -19.28 -8.93
N PHE A 8 31.72 -18.76 -7.93
CA PHE A 8 30.65 -19.51 -7.27
C PHE A 8 29.50 -19.88 -8.20
N LYS A 9 29.12 -18.99 -9.14
CA LYS A 9 28.08 -19.26 -10.13
C LYS A 9 28.48 -20.34 -11.13
N ILE A 10 29.71 -20.27 -11.66
CA ILE A 10 30.28 -21.30 -12.57
C ILE A 10 30.30 -22.64 -11.84
N PHE A 11 30.75 -22.67 -10.58
CA PHE A 11 30.84 -23.89 -9.82
C PHE A 11 29.48 -24.54 -9.56
N LYS A 12 28.42 -23.76 -9.28
CA LYS A 12 27.05 -24.29 -9.18
C LYS A 12 26.57 -24.95 -10.47
N ILE A 13 26.92 -24.38 -11.61
CA ILE A 13 26.59 -24.96 -12.92
C ILE A 13 27.31 -26.29 -13.11
N ILE A 14 28.60 -26.37 -12.82
CA ILE A 14 29.39 -27.59 -12.91
C ILE A 14 28.82 -28.67 -11.96
N LEU A 15 28.38 -28.31 -10.78
CA LEU A 15 27.78 -29.22 -9.81
C LEU A 15 26.44 -29.79 -10.28
N ILE A 16 25.60 -28.96 -10.89
CA ILE A 16 24.33 -29.38 -11.51
C ILE A 16 24.58 -30.34 -12.68
N VAL A 17 25.53 -30.03 -13.54
CA VAL A 17 25.93 -30.89 -14.65
C VAL A 17 26.46 -32.22 -14.13
N PHE A 18 27.27 -32.21 -13.09
CA PHE A 18 27.75 -33.44 -12.47
C PHE A 18 26.64 -34.31 -11.87
N PHE A 19 25.68 -33.72 -11.17
CA PHE A 19 24.51 -34.43 -10.65
C PHE A 19 23.66 -35.07 -11.74
N LEU A 20 23.55 -34.44 -12.90
CA LEU A 20 22.85 -34.97 -14.07
C LEU A 20 23.57 -36.17 -14.69
N PHE A 21 24.89 -36.15 -14.72
CA PHE A 21 25.68 -37.21 -15.37
C PHE A 21 26.09 -38.37 -14.42
N TYR A 22 26.06 -38.15 -13.09
CA TYR A 22 26.44 -39.16 -12.09
C TYR A 22 25.44 -39.31 -10.95
N PRO A 23 24.17 -39.61 -11.19
CA PRO A 23 23.13 -39.59 -10.15
C PRO A 23 23.38 -40.64 -9.05
N VAL A 24 23.93 -41.82 -9.38
CA VAL A 24 24.17 -42.89 -8.41
C VAL A 24 25.30 -42.54 -7.44
N TYR A 25 26.36 -41.94 -7.94
CA TYR A 25 27.50 -41.52 -7.10
C TYR A 25 27.22 -40.30 -6.23
N SER A 26 26.24 -39.49 -6.60
CA SER A 26 25.80 -38.38 -5.77
C SER A 26 25.18 -38.83 -4.43
N LEU A 27 24.65 -40.04 -4.36
CA LEU A 27 24.13 -40.63 -3.12
C LEU A 27 25.22 -40.87 -2.06
N PHE A 28 26.49 -41.11 -2.46
CA PHE A 28 27.61 -41.23 -1.55
C PHE A 28 28.05 -39.90 -0.92
N LEU A 29 27.58 -38.76 -1.44
CA LEU A 29 27.83 -37.45 -0.81
C LEU A 29 27.02 -37.22 0.46
N ILE A 30 25.91 -37.94 0.64
CA ILE A 30 25.01 -37.79 1.81
C ILE A 30 25.73 -38.04 3.13
N PRO A 31 26.49 -39.15 3.35
CA PRO A 31 27.22 -39.38 4.58
C PRO A 31 28.27 -38.31 4.90
N PHE A 32 28.91 -37.73 3.85
CA PHE A 32 29.91 -36.67 4.01
C PHE A 32 29.29 -35.32 4.39
N LEU A 33 28.06 -35.05 3.94
CA LEU A 33 27.29 -33.90 4.39
C LEU A 33 26.99 -34.00 5.90
N PHE A 34 26.68 -35.20 6.39
CA PHE A 34 26.53 -35.47 7.83
C PHE A 34 27.82 -35.26 8.61
N LEU A 35 28.96 -35.75 8.11
CA LEU A 35 30.27 -35.60 8.78
C LEU A 35 30.68 -34.11 8.89
N ASN A 36 30.34 -33.28 7.90
CA ASN A 36 30.61 -31.83 7.93
C ASN A 36 29.85 -31.10 9.04
N PHE A 37 28.72 -31.66 9.50
CA PHE A 37 27.94 -31.10 10.61
C PHE A 37 28.68 -31.24 11.94
N PHE A 38 29.53 -32.26 12.10
CA PHE A 38 30.25 -32.55 13.34
C PHE A 38 31.68 -32.00 13.38
N ILE A 39 32.34 -31.77 12.23
CA ILE A 39 33.75 -31.34 12.19
C ILE A 39 33.86 -29.83 11.95
N LYS A 40 34.36 -29.08 12.94
CA LYS A 40 34.63 -27.63 12.84
C LYS A 40 36.07 -27.36 12.40
N PHE A 41 36.28 -27.09 11.11
CA PHE A 41 37.59 -26.67 10.60
C PHE A 41 37.84 -25.18 10.75
N LYS A 42 39.12 -24.75 10.98
CA LYS A 42 39.51 -23.34 10.94
C LYS A 42 39.41 -22.80 9.50
N LYS A 43 39.16 -21.49 9.37
CA LYS A 43 38.95 -20.84 8.06
C LYS A 43 40.14 -21.01 7.10
N THR A 44 41.38 -20.94 7.62
CA THR A 44 42.62 -21.15 6.86
C THR A 44 42.72 -22.57 6.31
N THR A 45 42.41 -23.58 7.14
CA THR A 45 42.43 -25.01 6.75
C THR A 45 41.40 -25.29 5.64
N LYS A 46 40.23 -24.66 5.68
CA LYS A 46 39.21 -24.81 4.65
C LYS A 46 39.62 -24.20 3.32
N PHE A 47 40.27 -23.04 3.38
CA PHE A 47 40.76 -22.35 2.16
C PHE A 47 41.91 -23.15 1.51
N SER A 48 42.84 -23.67 2.31
CA SER A 48 43.91 -24.54 1.82
C SER A 48 43.40 -25.84 1.22
N LEU A 49 42.41 -26.48 1.85
CA LEU A 49 41.74 -27.68 1.32
C LEU A 49 41.05 -27.42 -0.01
N LEU A 50 40.40 -26.28 -0.15
CA LEU A 50 39.74 -25.88 -1.41
C LEU A 50 40.78 -25.69 -2.53
N ILE A 51 41.86 -24.95 -2.27
CA ILE A 51 42.91 -24.71 -3.27
C ILE A 51 43.56 -26.05 -3.65
N PHE A 52 43.91 -26.88 -2.68
CA PHE A 52 44.55 -28.15 -2.93
C PHE A 52 43.66 -29.10 -3.77
N SER A 53 42.35 -29.18 -3.40
CA SER A 53 41.40 -30.01 -4.14
C SER A 53 41.14 -29.49 -5.56
N THR A 54 41.19 -28.18 -5.77
CA THR A 54 41.03 -27.56 -7.09
C THR A 54 42.24 -27.88 -7.99
N ILE A 55 43.47 -27.75 -7.47
CA ILE A 55 44.69 -28.07 -8.18
C ILE A 55 44.71 -29.57 -8.54
N PHE A 56 44.38 -30.42 -7.60
CA PHE A 56 44.34 -31.87 -7.81
C PHE A 56 43.28 -32.28 -8.86
N PHE A 57 42.12 -31.62 -8.85
CA PHE A 57 41.06 -31.86 -9.83
C PHE A 57 41.52 -31.48 -11.24
N ILE A 58 42.12 -30.29 -11.39
CA ILE A 58 42.68 -29.84 -12.70
C ILE A 58 43.75 -30.80 -13.19
N PHE A 59 44.64 -31.25 -12.31
CA PHE A 59 45.69 -32.20 -12.60
C PHE A 59 45.09 -33.55 -13.05
N SER A 60 44.07 -34.04 -12.34
CA SER A 60 43.37 -35.26 -12.70
C SER A 60 42.67 -35.18 -14.07
N LEU A 61 42.08 -34.05 -14.40
CA LEU A 61 41.48 -33.80 -15.72
C LEU A 61 42.54 -33.85 -16.83
N TYR A 62 43.72 -33.28 -16.58
CA TYR A 62 44.82 -33.26 -17.55
C TYR A 62 45.36 -34.65 -17.84
N PHE A 63 45.60 -35.47 -16.80
CA PHE A 63 46.16 -36.81 -16.96
C PHE A 63 45.14 -37.87 -17.44
N ASN A 64 43.83 -37.63 -17.31
CA ASN A 64 42.79 -38.59 -17.68
C ASN A 64 41.93 -38.14 -18.87
N GLN A 65 42.48 -37.34 -19.78
CA GLN A 65 41.70 -36.80 -20.92
C GLN A 65 41.09 -37.91 -21.80
N GLU A 66 41.81 -38.98 -22.09
CA GLU A 66 41.30 -40.11 -22.87
C GLU A 66 40.10 -40.82 -22.19
N LEU A 67 40.17 -40.97 -20.88
CA LEU A 67 39.09 -41.57 -20.09
C LEU A 67 37.85 -40.72 -20.09
N LEU A 68 38.02 -39.39 -20.02
CA LEU A 68 36.93 -38.42 -20.09
C LEU A 68 36.21 -38.46 -21.44
N ILE A 69 37.01 -38.53 -22.55
CA ILE A 69 36.46 -38.60 -23.90
C ILE A 69 35.71 -39.93 -24.11
N LYS A 70 36.27 -41.06 -23.64
CA LYS A 70 35.58 -42.35 -23.67
C LYS A 70 34.25 -42.34 -22.95
N ARG A 71 34.19 -41.72 -21.78
CA ARG A 71 32.92 -41.57 -21.00
C ARG A 71 31.89 -40.70 -21.71
N LEU A 72 32.31 -39.55 -22.25
CA LEU A 72 31.40 -38.70 -23.02
C LEU A 72 30.76 -39.44 -24.20
N LYS A 73 31.54 -40.25 -24.93
CA LYS A 73 31.03 -41.09 -26.01
C LYS A 73 30.06 -42.16 -25.53
N ILE A 74 30.29 -42.74 -24.37
CA ILE A 74 29.37 -43.73 -23.79
C ILE A 74 28.03 -43.07 -23.39
N TYR A 75 28.06 -41.88 -22.81
CA TYR A 75 26.83 -41.14 -22.48
C TYR A 75 26.07 -40.69 -23.74
N GLU A 76 26.77 -40.25 -24.76
CA GLU A 76 26.17 -39.95 -26.06
C GLU A 76 25.49 -41.20 -26.66
N TYR A 77 26.15 -42.37 -26.59
CA TYR A 77 25.58 -43.63 -27.06
C TYR A 77 24.33 -44.04 -26.25
N ILE A 78 24.34 -43.88 -24.90
CA ILE A 78 23.21 -44.17 -24.04
C ILE A 78 22.05 -43.23 -24.34
N LEU A 79 22.31 -41.93 -24.52
CA LEU A 79 21.27 -40.94 -24.86
C LEU A 79 20.63 -41.19 -26.23
N LEU A 80 21.42 -41.57 -27.22
CA LEU A 80 20.94 -41.86 -28.57
C LEU A 80 20.14 -43.18 -28.67
N ASN A 81 20.40 -44.15 -27.78
CA ASN A 81 19.79 -45.48 -27.82
C ASN A 81 18.90 -45.78 -26.60
N PHE A 82 18.44 -44.74 -25.89
CA PHE A 82 17.70 -44.86 -24.62
C PHE A 82 16.48 -45.80 -24.67
N SER A 83 15.84 -45.96 -25.83
CA SER A 83 14.66 -46.82 -26.03
C SER A 83 15.00 -48.29 -26.35
N LYS A 84 16.30 -48.67 -26.54
CA LYS A 84 16.71 -50.00 -26.99
C LYS A 84 17.63 -50.74 -26.04
N ILE A 85 18.05 -50.09 -24.93
CA ILE A 85 19.08 -50.63 -24.03
C ILE A 85 18.39 -51.22 -22.79
N ASP A 86 18.78 -52.43 -22.43
CA ASP A 86 18.47 -53.02 -21.13
C ASP A 86 19.35 -52.32 -20.07
N LEU A 87 18.79 -51.23 -19.58
CA LEU A 87 19.43 -50.26 -18.68
C LEU A 87 20.09 -50.93 -17.46
N TYR A 88 19.57 -52.06 -16.99
CA TYR A 88 20.07 -52.74 -15.80
C TYR A 88 21.44 -53.41 -16.05
N PHE A 89 21.63 -54.04 -17.19
CA PHE A 89 22.88 -54.77 -17.51
C PHE A 89 24.07 -53.82 -17.86
N GLU A 90 23.79 -52.79 -18.62
CA GLU A 90 24.81 -51.78 -18.96
C GLU A 90 25.19 -50.90 -17.75
N PHE A 91 24.22 -50.50 -16.91
CA PHE A 91 24.48 -49.78 -15.68
C PHE A 91 25.36 -50.56 -14.70
N LYS A 92 25.17 -51.88 -14.57
CA LYS A 92 25.99 -52.73 -13.67
C LYS A 92 27.45 -52.79 -14.11
N LYS A 93 27.76 -52.70 -15.39
CA LYS A 93 29.12 -52.73 -15.96
C LYS A 93 29.88 -51.43 -15.69
N TYR A 94 29.20 -50.30 -15.55
CA TYR A 94 29.80 -48.97 -15.38
C TYR A 94 29.73 -48.42 -13.93
N ILE A 95 28.87 -48.93 -13.08
CA ILE A 95 28.75 -48.53 -11.67
C ILE A 95 30.05 -48.76 -10.86
N PHE A 96 30.84 -49.74 -11.24
CA PHE A 96 32.04 -50.15 -10.48
C PHE A 96 33.38 -49.62 -11.04
N TYR A 97 33.38 -48.74 -12.02
CA TYR A 97 34.62 -48.10 -12.44
C TYR A 97 35.01 -46.96 -11.47
N PHE A 98 35.66 -47.34 -10.34
CA PHE A 98 36.35 -46.40 -9.47
C PHE A 98 37.65 -45.95 -10.16
N ASP A 99 37.61 -44.80 -10.88
CA ASP A 99 38.83 -44.20 -11.39
C ASP A 99 39.25 -42.98 -10.54
N ASN A 100 40.53 -42.64 -10.63
CA ASN A 100 41.13 -41.54 -9.88
C ASN A 100 40.43 -40.19 -10.12
N LEU A 101 39.92 -39.96 -11.33
CA LEU A 101 39.19 -38.72 -11.69
C LEU A 101 37.96 -38.52 -10.81
N TYR A 102 37.22 -39.58 -10.57
CA TYR A 102 36.05 -39.57 -9.74
C TYR A 102 36.37 -39.24 -8.28
N PHE A 103 37.41 -39.88 -7.72
CA PHE A 103 37.83 -39.66 -6.36
C PHE A 103 38.29 -38.20 -6.13
N PHE A 104 39.04 -37.62 -7.06
CA PHE A 104 39.47 -36.23 -6.96
C PHE A 104 38.34 -35.25 -7.12
N PHE A 105 37.35 -35.53 -7.98
CA PHE A 105 36.17 -34.68 -8.10
C PHE A 105 35.32 -34.74 -6.82
N LEU A 106 35.10 -35.92 -6.26
CA LEU A 106 34.36 -36.09 -4.99
C LEU A 106 35.06 -35.30 -3.86
N PHE A 107 36.36 -35.41 -3.74
CA PHE A 107 37.15 -34.67 -2.78
C PHE A 107 37.04 -33.14 -2.96
N PHE A 108 37.05 -32.70 -4.18
CA PHE A 108 36.85 -31.29 -4.52
C PHE A 108 35.47 -30.79 -4.09
N VAL A 109 34.40 -31.52 -4.42
CA VAL A 109 33.02 -31.17 -4.03
C VAL A 109 32.86 -31.15 -2.52
N ILE A 110 33.40 -32.12 -1.79
CA ILE A 110 33.38 -32.16 -0.34
C ILE A 110 34.12 -30.96 0.27
N SER A 111 35.32 -30.67 -0.23
CA SER A 111 36.12 -29.53 0.23
C SER A 111 35.38 -28.20 0.01
N TYR A 112 34.71 -28.06 -1.14
CA TYR A 112 33.89 -26.90 -1.47
C TYR A 112 32.66 -26.79 -0.54
N MET A 113 31.95 -27.88 -0.29
CA MET A 113 30.82 -27.90 0.66
C MET A 113 31.25 -27.53 2.06
N ILE A 114 32.39 -28.09 2.54
CA ILE A 114 32.98 -27.72 3.83
C ILE A 114 33.31 -26.22 3.88
N PHE A 115 33.85 -25.68 2.80
CA PHE A 115 34.15 -24.26 2.69
C PHE A 115 32.88 -23.39 2.73
N THR A 116 31.83 -23.74 1.98
CA THR A 116 30.63 -22.92 1.84
C THR A 116 29.69 -22.99 3.04
N LEU A 117 29.47 -24.18 3.60
CA LEU A 117 28.52 -24.38 4.69
C LEU A 117 28.98 -23.80 6.04
N ASN A 118 30.27 -23.63 6.25
CA ASN A 118 30.84 -23.14 7.52
C ASN A 118 31.41 -21.70 7.44
N PHE A 119 31.09 -20.92 6.42
CA PHE A 119 31.64 -19.56 6.27
C PHE A 119 31.08 -18.55 7.29
N LYS A 120 30.04 -18.93 8.03
CA LYS A 120 29.48 -18.09 9.11
C LYS A 120 30.20 -18.39 10.43
N THR A 121 31.14 -17.52 10.78
CA THR A 121 31.69 -17.53 12.14
C THR A 121 30.62 -17.11 13.15
N LYS A 122 30.68 -17.62 14.42
CA LYS A 122 29.74 -17.23 15.48
C LYS A 122 29.55 -15.70 15.61
N LYS A 123 30.61 -14.94 15.32
CA LYS A 123 30.60 -13.46 15.35
C LYS A 123 29.83 -12.84 14.19
N SER A 124 29.89 -13.44 12.99
CA SER A 124 29.09 -12.99 11.84
C SER A 124 27.62 -13.40 11.97
N ILE A 125 27.34 -14.52 12.62
CA ILE A 125 25.96 -14.95 12.90
C ILE A 125 25.30 -14.00 13.89
N LEU A 126 25.98 -13.63 15.00
CA LEU A 126 25.46 -12.68 15.98
C LEU A 126 25.30 -11.25 15.42
N LEU A 127 26.22 -10.80 14.56
CA LEU A 127 26.12 -9.52 13.86
C LEU A 127 25.05 -9.54 12.75
N ASP A 128 24.93 -10.67 12.06
CA ASP A 128 23.87 -10.89 11.06
C ASP A 128 22.48 -11.01 11.72
N GLU A 129 22.34 -11.65 12.86
CA GLU A 129 21.10 -11.71 13.62
C GLU A 129 20.68 -10.34 14.15
N LYS A 130 21.65 -9.53 14.59
CA LYS A 130 21.40 -8.15 15.02
C LYS A 130 21.05 -7.20 13.88
N ASN A 131 21.47 -7.52 12.64
CA ASN A 131 21.25 -6.70 11.44
C ASN A 131 20.29 -7.33 10.42
N ARG A 132 19.93 -8.59 10.55
CA ARG A 132 18.93 -9.23 9.68
C ARG A 132 17.55 -8.74 10.06
N ASN A 133 16.97 -8.00 9.13
CA ASN A 133 15.53 -7.90 9.09
C ASN A 133 15.03 -9.28 8.59
N GLU A 134 14.43 -10.08 9.48
CA GLU A 134 13.92 -11.44 9.19
C GLU A 134 13.01 -11.44 7.95
N LEU A 135 12.36 -10.30 7.67
CA LEU A 135 11.49 -10.11 6.52
C LEU A 135 12.20 -10.33 5.18
N TYR A 136 13.50 -10.01 5.08
CA TYR A 136 14.28 -10.11 3.84
C TYR A 136 15.07 -11.42 3.71
N SER A 137 15.03 -12.29 4.73
CA SER A 137 15.72 -13.58 4.65
C SER A 137 14.96 -14.52 3.73
N LYS A 138 15.68 -15.08 2.72
CA LYS A 138 15.14 -16.08 1.78
C LYS A 138 15.79 -17.43 2.06
N ASN A 139 15.02 -18.49 2.05
CA ASN A 139 15.56 -19.83 1.99
C ASN A 139 16.00 -20.17 0.54
N ILE A 140 16.65 -21.32 0.35
CA ILE A 140 17.17 -21.73 -0.98
C ILE A 140 16.03 -21.87 -1.99
N PHE A 141 14.89 -22.47 -1.61
CA PHE A 141 13.74 -22.65 -2.48
C PHE A 141 13.12 -21.30 -2.87
N GLU A 142 12.91 -20.40 -1.92
CA GLU A 142 12.41 -19.05 -2.18
C GLU A 142 13.35 -18.28 -3.13
N SER A 143 14.66 -18.45 -2.99
CA SER A 143 15.65 -17.82 -3.87
C SER A 143 15.57 -18.34 -5.30
N ILE A 144 15.34 -19.63 -5.47
CA ILE A 144 15.16 -20.28 -6.78
C ILE A 144 13.84 -19.78 -7.41
N ILE A 145 12.74 -19.83 -6.68
CA ILE A 145 11.42 -19.37 -7.14
C ILE A 145 11.49 -17.89 -7.53
N TYR A 146 12.10 -17.05 -6.69
CA TYR A 146 12.31 -15.63 -6.98
C TYR A 146 13.04 -15.40 -8.31
N PHE A 147 14.14 -16.15 -8.55
CA PHE A 147 14.93 -16.00 -9.77
C PHE A 147 14.11 -16.36 -11.01
N PHE A 148 13.40 -17.49 -10.98
CA PHE A 148 12.55 -17.91 -12.10
C PHE A 148 11.39 -16.94 -12.33
N ASN A 149 10.67 -16.56 -11.30
CA ASN A 149 9.54 -15.64 -11.41
C ASN A 149 9.98 -14.27 -11.94
N LYS A 150 11.10 -13.73 -11.44
CA LYS A 150 11.65 -12.47 -11.92
C LYS A 150 12.04 -12.49 -13.39
N LYS A 151 12.51 -13.65 -13.89
CA LYS A 151 12.90 -13.81 -15.30
C LYS A 151 11.70 -13.97 -16.24
N ILE A 152 10.63 -14.65 -15.78
CA ILE A 152 9.45 -14.97 -16.58
C ILE A 152 8.46 -13.80 -16.62
N LYS A 153 8.32 -13.06 -15.51
CA LYS A 153 7.30 -11.99 -15.40
C LYS A 153 7.80 -10.66 -15.94
N LYS A 154 7.75 -10.51 -17.26
CA LYS A 154 7.92 -9.20 -17.92
C LYS A 154 6.61 -8.42 -18.10
N ASN A 155 5.46 -9.07 -18.04
CA ASN A 155 4.15 -8.44 -18.25
C ASN A 155 3.33 -8.48 -16.98
N PHE A 156 2.83 -7.31 -16.59
CA PHE A 156 1.89 -7.15 -15.48
C PHE A 156 0.50 -7.61 -15.96
N ASN A 157 -0.07 -8.57 -15.26
CA ASN A 157 -1.43 -9.03 -15.54
C ASN A 157 -2.39 -8.46 -14.48
N HIS A 158 -2.60 -7.14 -14.49
CA HIS A 158 -3.70 -6.56 -13.73
C HIS A 158 -5.01 -6.71 -14.51
N THR A 159 -6.09 -6.74 -13.80
CA THR A 159 -7.45 -6.83 -14.35
C THR A 159 -8.32 -5.78 -13.70
N LYS A 160 -9.47 -5.48 -14.29
CA LYS A 160 -10.42 -4.50 -13.72
C LYS A 160 -10.77 -4.79 -12.26
N GLU A 161 -10.75 -6.05 -11.84
CA GLU A 161 -11.11 -6.48 -10.49
C GLU A 161 -9.92 -6.58 -9.52
N LYS A 162 -8.68 -6.56 -10.01
CA LYS A 162 -7.46 -6.82 -9.23
C LYS A 162 -6.38 -5.81 -9.54
N ALA A 163 -6.16 -4.88 -8.62
CA ALA A 163 -5.06 -3.93 -8.71
C ALA A 163 -3.76 -4.56 -8.17
N ILE A 164 -2.68 -4.46 -8.94
CA ILE A 164 -1.35 -4.95 -8.55
C ILE A 164 -0.64 -3.87 -7.73
N ILE A 165 -0.23 -4.19 -6.50
CA ILE A 165 0.57 -3.27 -5.67
C ILE A 165 2.08 -3.50 -5.81
N GLY A 166 2.49 -4.72 -6.15
CA GLY A 166 3.89 -5.07 -6.25
C GLY A 166 4.13 -6.57 -6.26
N TYR A 167 5.32 -6.95 -5.82
CA TYR A 167 5.81 -8.33 -5.82
C TYR A 167 6.29 -8.74 -4.44
N ASP A 168 5.96 -9.98 -4.05
CA ASP A 168 6.48 -10.59 -2.83
C ASP A 168 8.00 -10.60 -2.85
N ILE A 169 8.62 -10.11 -1.78
CA ILE A 169 10.08 -9.97 -1.71
C ILE A 169 10.82 -11.30 -1.68
N LYS A 170 10.16 -12.40 -1.30
CA LYS A 170 10.76 -13.73 -1.18
C LYS A 170 10.62 -14.54 -2.45
N THR A 171 9.43 -14.54 -3.04
CA THR A 171 9.07 -15.40 -4.17
C THR A 171 8.93 -14.65 -5.50
N TYR A 172 8.87 -13.32 -5.46
CA TYR A 172 8.56 -12.46 -6.62
C TYR A 172 7.18 -12.77 -7.24
N ASN A 173 6.28 -13.35 -6.46
CA ASN A 173 4.90 -13.50 -6.90
C ASN A 173 4.20 -12.14 -6.85
N GLN A 174 3.31 -11.90 -7.81
CA GLN A 174 2.48 -10.72 -7.85
C GLN A 174 1.57 -10.68 -6.61
N ILE A 175 1.40 -9.49 -6.05
CA ILE A 175 0.46 -9.24 -4.96
C ILE A 175 -0.61 -8.30 -5.46
N ASP A 176 -1.84 -8.80 -5.44
CA ASP A 176 -3.02 -8.12 -5.94
C ASP A 176 -3.91 -7.69 -4.78
N ILE A 177 -4.48 -6.51 -4.88
CA ILE A 177 -5.62 -6.10 -4.07
C ILE A 177 -6.88 -6.40 -4.87
N ASN A 178 -7.73 -7.26 -4.34
CA ASN A 178 -9.05 -7.46 -4.92
C ASN A 178 -9.95 -6.29 -4.50
N GLU A 179 -10.57 -5.61 -5.44
CA GLU A 179 -11.43 -4.45 -5.16
C GLU A 179 -12.67 -4.80 -4.35
N LYS A 180 -13.15 -6.03 -4.48
CA LYS A 180 -14.22 -6.55 -3.61
C LYS A 180 -13.82 -6.61 -2.13
N ASN A 181 -12.52 -6.44 -1.82
CA ASN A 181 -12.00 -6.44 -0.45
C ASN A 181 -12.27 -5.16 0.35
N GLY A 182 -12.93 -4.16 -0.24
CA GLY A 182 -13.32 -2.94 0.48
C GLY A 182 -12.23 -1.88 0.52
N HIS A 183 -12.21 -1.08 1.61
CA HIS A 183 -11.33 0.07 1.72
C HIS A 183 -9.91 -0.30 2.10
N ILE A 184 -8.96 0.54 1.69
CA ILE A 184 -7.53 0.38 1.89
C ILE A 184 -7.04 1.43 2.88
N PHE A 185 -6.21 1.03 3.84
CA PHE A 185 -5.51 1.92 4.74
C PHE A 185 -3.99 1.82 4.49
N ALA A 186 -3.38 2.93 4.10
CA ALA A 186 -1.95 3.03 3.82
C ALA A 186 -1.26 3.91 4.87
N VAL A 187 -0.29 3.36 5.60
CA VAL A 187 0.42 4.09 6.65
C VAL A 187 1.93 3.98 6.47
N GLY A 188 2.64 5.08 6.71
CA GLY A 188 4.10 5.10 6.67
C GLY A 188 4.67 6.50 6.67
N THR A 189 5.87 6.65 7.21
CA THR A 189 6.56 7.93 7.32
C THR A 189 6.90 8.54 5.96
N THR A 190 7.20 9.83 5.96
CA THR A 190 7.70 10.54 4.77
C THR A 190 8.89 9.81 4.14
N GLY A 191 8.89 9.70 2.81
CA GLY A 191 9.94 9.01 2.07
C GLY A 191 9.89 7.48 2.13
N SER A 192 8.89 6.86 2.75
CA SER A 192 8.71 5.39 2.76
C SER A 192 8.26 4.82 1.41
N GLY A 193 7.60 5.62 0.57
CA GLY A 193 7.09 5.22 -0.75
C GLY A 193 5.56 5.21 -0.85
N LYS A 194 4.82 5.82 0.08
CA LYS A 194 3.35 5.91 0.03
C LYS A 194 2.83 6.46 -1.29
N THR A 195 3.32 7.62 -1.71
CA THR A 195 2.93 8.27 -2.96
C THR A 195 3.07 7.35 -4.17
N ALA A 196 4.18 6.58 -4.24
CA ALA A 196 4.39 5.66 -5.35
C ALA A 196 3.34 4.53 -5.40
N ILE A 197 2.93 4.00 -4.23
CA ILE A 197 1.88 2.98 -4.15
C ILE A 197 0.53 3.57 -4.52
N ILE A 198 0.22 4.76 -4.02
CA ILE A 198 -1.04 5.47 -4.33
C ILE A 198 -1.11 5.77 -5.83
N THR A 199 -0.03 6.30 -6.42
CA THR A 199 0.06 6.55 -7.87
C THR A 199 -0.17 5.28 -8.70
N ASN A 200 0.37 4.15 -8.25
CA ASN A 200 0.15 2.86 -8.89
C ASN A 200 -1.34 2.43 -8.86
N LEU A 201 -2.07 2.71 -7.77
CA LEU A 201 -3.50 2.46 -7.69
C LEU A 201 -4.31 3.42 -8.58
N ILE A 202 -3.91 4.71 -8.64
CA ILE A 202 -4.52 5.71 -9.52
C ILE A 202 -4.34 5.31 -10.98
N GLU A 203 -3.13 4.91 -11.40
CA GLU A 203 -2.87 4.47 -12.77
C GLU A 203 -3.84 3.38 -13.21
N GLN A 204 -3.95 2.33 -12.40
CA GLN A 204 -4.83 1.20 -12.73
C GLN A 204 -6.31 1.58 -12.72
N ALA A 205 -6.72 2.48 -11.81
CA ALA A 205 -8.09 2.98 -11.81
C ALA A 205 -8.41 3.81 -13.06
N VAL A 206 -7.47 4.66 -13.48
CA VAL A 206 -7.62 5.49 -14.69
C VAL A 206 -7.64 4.62 -15.95
N GLU A 207 -6.78 3.62 -16.04
CA GLU A 207 -6.73 2.65 -17.15
C GLU A 207 -8.04 1.87 -17.29
N TYR A 208 -8.68 1.50 -16.19
CA TYR A 208 -9.98 0.81 -16.19
C TYR A 208 -11.20 1.74 -16.16
N GLU A 209 -11.01 3.00 -16.51
CA GLU A 209 -12.07 4.00 -16.63
C GLU A 209 -12.88 4.22 -15.35
N LYS A 210 -12.28 4.01 -14.17
CA LYS A 210 -12.94 4.35 -12.91
C LYS A 210 -12.95 5.84 -12.69
N PHE A 211 -14.05 6.36 -12.16
CA PHE A 211 -14.09 7.73 -11.72
C PHE A 211 -13.13 7.92 -10.54
N THR A 212 -12.19 8.82 -10.66
CA THR A 212 -11.08 8.93 -9.71
C THR A 212 -11.07 10.30 -9.05
N ILE A 213 -11.16 10.31 -7.71
CA ILE A 213 -11.07 11.50 -6.87
C ILE A 213 -9.81 11.38 -6.01
N VAL A 214 -8.96 12.40 -6.05
CA VAL A 214 -7.74 12.49 -5.25
C VAL A 214 -7.79 13.73 -4.38
N VAL A 215 -7.69 13.57 -3.06
CA VAL A 215 -7.55 14.67 -2.11
C VAL A 215 -6.13 14.58 -1.54
N ASP A 216 -5.29 15.54 -1.92
CA ASP A 216 -3.88 15.62 -1.49
C ASP A 216 -3.72 16.72 -0.44
N GLY A 217 -3.50 16.33 0.81
CA GLY A 217 -3.24 17.24 1.93
C GLY A 217 -1.82 17.82 1.97
N LYS A 218 -0.92 17.45 1.03
CA LYS A 218 0.42 18.02 0.92
C LYS A 218 0.49 19.18 -0.04
N SER A 219 -0.43 19.24 -1.01
CA SER A 219 -0.41 20.24 -2.10
C SER A 219 0.94 20.30 -2.84
N ASP A 220 1.56 19.13 -3.04
CA ASP A 220 2.87 19.01 -3.69
C ASP A 220 2.71 18.94 -5.20
N LYS A 221 3.38 19.86 -5.92
CA LYS A 221 3.39 19.94 -7.39
C LYS A 221 4.73 19.51 -8.01
N THR A 222 5.60 18.89 -7.22
CA THR A 222 6.89 18.41 -7.72
C THR A 222 6.73 17.18 -8.62
N ILE A 223 7.76 16.85 -9.35
CA ILE A 223 7.81 15.66 -10.20
C ILE A 223 7.56 14.40 -9.36
N PHE A 224 6.71 13.51 -9.84
CA PHE A 224 6.24 12.29 -9.16
C PHE A 224 5.37 12.53 -7.92
N SER A 225 4.86 13.74 -7.71
CA SER A 225 3.76 13.99 -6.77
C SER A 225 2.45 13.38 -7.28
N LEU A 226 1.40 13.36 -6.43
CA LEU A 226 0.07 12.93 -6.88
C LEU A 226 -0.47 13.84 -7.98
N TYR A 227 -0.17 15.14 -7.90
CA TYR A 227 -0.52 16.13 -8.92
C TYR A 227 0.12 15.82 -10.29
N ASP A 228 1.46 15.72 -10.34
CA ASP A 228 2.18 15.40 -11.58
C ASP A 228 1.74 14.05 -12.16
N SER A 229 1.55 13.06 -11.29
CA SER A 229 1.09 11.74 -11.69
C SER A 229 -0.32 11.77 -12.28
N ALA A 230 -1.26 12.50 -11.66
CA ALA A 230 -2.63 12.62 -12.17
C ALA A 230 -2.68 13.32 -13.53
N LEU A 231 -1.86 14.36 -13.73
CA LEU A 231 -1.74 15.05 -15.03
C LEU A 231 -1.24 14.10 -16.12
N ARG A 232 -0.12 13.42 -15.89
CA ARG A 232 0.44 12.48 -16.88
C ARG A 232 -0.51 11.34 -17.21
N LEU A 233 -1.22 10.82 -16.21
CA LEU A 233 -2.21 9.76 -16.42
C LEU A 233 -3.44 10.28 -17.19
N ALA A 234 -3.88 11.51 -16.92
CA ALA A 234 -4.95 12.14 -17.69
C ALA A 234 -4.57 12.29 -19.16
N GLU A 235 -3.35 12.73 -19.44
CA GLU A 235 -2.81 12.84 -20.80
C GLU A 235 -2.67 11.47 -21.47
N LYS A 236 -2.02 10.51 -20.80
CA LYS A 236 -1.76 9.14 -21.30
C LYS A 236 -3.06 8.42 -21.71
N TYR A 237 -4.12 8.54 -20.91
CA TYR A 237 -5.39 7.85 -21.12
C TYR A 237 -6.47 8.76 -21.75
N ASN A 238 -6.09 9.97 -22.21
CA ASN A 238 -6.97 10.96 -22.82
C ASN A 238 -8.24 11.22 -21.98
N ARG A 239 -8.04 11.44 -20.66
CA ARG A 239 -9.11 11.71 -19.70
C ARG A 239 -9.14 13.18 -19.31
N LYS A 240 -10.35 13.72 -19.17
CA LYS A 240 -10.54 15.05 -18.59
C LYS A 240 -10.03 15.06 -17.15
N ILE A 241 -9.36 16.13 -16.75
CA ILE A 241 -8.91 16.33 -15.37
C ILE A 241 -9.38 17.68 -14.87
N TYR A 242 -9.87 17.71 -13.64
CA TYR A 242 -10.16 18.92 -12.89
C TYR A 242 -9.13 19.08 -11.76
N ILE A 243 -8.51 20.24 -11.68
CA ILE A 243 -7.47 20.55 -10.70
C ILE A 243 -7.95 21.68 -9.81
N VAL A 244 -8.26 21.37 -8.56
CA VAL A 244 -8.68 22.35 -7.56
C VAL A 244 -7.53 22.60 -6.59
N SER A 245 -6.89 23.77 -6.71
CA SER A 245 -5.69 24.15 -5.96
C SER A 245 -5.89 25.47 -5.26
N GLN A 246 -5.79 25.48 -3.93
CA GLN A 246 -5.95 26.69 -3.12
C GLN A 246 -4.91 27.76 -3.46
N GLY A 247 -5.37 28.97 -3.79
CA GLY A 247 -4.51 30.13 -4.03
C GLY A 247 -3.66 30.06 -5.29
N ASP A 248 -4.03 29.20 -6.24
CA ASP A 248 -3.41 29.10 -7.56
C ASP A 248 -4.30 29.81 -8.59
N ASP A 249 -3.70 30.64 -9.44
CA ASP A 249 -4.44 31.42 -10.46
C ASP A 249 -4.96 30.53 -11.61
N THR A 250 -4.40 29.34 -11.78
CA THR A 250 -4.77 28.37 -12.83
C THR A 250 -5.66 27.22 -12.32
N THR A 251 -6.36 27.42 -11.21
CA THR A 251 -7.23 26.41 -10.62
C THR A 251 -8.56 26.29 -11.35
N ASP A 252 -9.07 25.06 -11.46
CA ASP A 252 -10.51 24.88 -11.75
C ASP A 252 -11.32 25.32 -10.53
N SER A 253 -12.51 25.84 -10.77
CA SER A 253 -13.41 26.26 -9.70
C SER A 253 -14.51 25.23 -9.44
N ILE A 254 -14.89 25.12 -8.17
CA ILE A 254 -15.97 24.23 -7.71
C ILE A 254 -17.19 25.00 -7.25
N ASN A 255 -18.35 24.38 -7.41
CA ASN A 255 -19.57 24.80 -6.74
C ASN A 255 -20.19 23.58 -6.00
N PRO A 256 -19.76 23.29 -4.79
CA PRO A 256 -20.25 22.13 -4.03
C PRO A 256 -21.74 22.24 -3.68
N PHE A 257 -22.33 23.43 -3.75
CA PHE A 257 -23.76 23.67 -3.50
C PHE A 257 -24.66 23.36 -4.70
N LYS A 258 -24.08 23.22 -5.88
CA LYS A 258 -24.79 22.83 -7.09
C LYS A 258 -25.42 21.45 -6.93
N ASN A 259 -26.63 21.27 -7.43
CA ASN A 259 -27.38 20.02 -7.30
C ASN A 259 -27.61 19.51 -5.85
N CYS A 260 -27.50 20.38 -4.85
CA CYS A 260 -27.83 20.08 -3.45
C CYS A 260 -29.31 20.31 -3.16
N ASP A 261 -29.85 19.53 -2.23
CA ASP A 261 -31.05 19.91 -1.50
C ASP A 261 -30.71 20.90 -0.35
N SER A 262 -31.74 21.49 0.24
CA SER A 262 -31.55 22.51 1.29
C SER A 262 -30.85 21.99 2.54
N THR A 263 -31.05 20.72 2.87
CA THR A 263 -30.38 20.09 4.02
C THR A 263 -28.87 19.92 3.75
N GLN A 264 -28.51 19.51 2.54
CA GLN A 264 -27.11 19.39 2.13
C GLN A 264 -26.40 20.75 2.12
N ILE A 265 -27.07 21.81 1.65
CA ILE A 265 -26.55 23.19 1.70
C ILE A 265 -26.29 23.61 3.14
N LYS A 266 -27.29 23.44 4.01
CA LYS A 266 -27.14 23.73 5.45
C LYS A 266 -25.97 22.97 6.06
N ASP A 267 -25.83 21.66 5.79
CA ASP A 267 -24.77 20.85 6.37
C ASP A 267 -23.37 21.31 5.94
N MET A 268 -23.21 21.68 4.67
CA MET A 268 -21.96 22.27 4.16
C MET A 268 -21.63 23.61 4.84
N LEU A 269 -22.61 24.52 4.96
CA LEU A 269 -22.42 25.81 5.61
C LEU A 269 -22.04 25.69 7.09
N ILE A 270 -22.68 24.77 7.79
CA ILE A 270 -22.34 24.47 9.20
C ILE A 270 -20.92 23.92 9.33
N SER A 271 -20.46 23.12 8.37
CA SER A 271 -19.10 22.56 8.35
C SER A 271 -18.00 23.59 8.05
N LEU A 272 -18.35 24.70 7.40
CA LEU A 272 -17.40 25.80 7.14
C LEU A 272 -17.08 26.66 8.37
N SER A 273 -17.70 26.41 9.51
CA SER A 273 -17.52 27.17 10.75
C SER A 273 -17.35 26.27 11.95
N GLU A 274 -16.44 26.65 12.85
CA GLU A 274 -16.36 26.03 14.18
C GLU A 274 -17.39 26.66 15.10
N TRP A 275 -18.07 25.83 15.87
CA TRP A 275 -19.15 26.23 16.78
C TRP A 275 -18.74 25.94 18.22
N SER A 276 -18.75 26.97 19.06
CA SER A 276 -18.36 26.84 20.47
C SER A 276 -19.36 26.03 21.31
N GLU A 277 -20.65 26.11 20.96
CA GLU A 277 -21.73 25.45 21.70
C GLU A 277 -22.79 24.89 20.73
N GLU A 278 -23.39 23.77 21.11
CA GLU A 278 -24.44 23.10 20.33
C GLU A 278 -25.69 23.99 20.14
N HIS A 279 -25.99 24.87 21.09
CA HIS A 279 -27.09 25.82 20.96
C HIS A 279 -26.89 26.80 19.82
N TYR A 280 -25.71 27.38 19.66
CA TYR A 280 -25.41 28.27 18.55
C TYR A 280 -25.44 27.55 17.20
N LYS A 281 -24.91 26.35 17.14
CA LYS A 281 -24.97 25.52 15.96
C LYS A 281 -26.40 25.18 15.54
N ALA A 282 -27.28 24.85 16.50
CA ALA A 282 -28.69 24.56 16.22
C ALA A 282 -29.45 25.78 15.67
N ASN A 283 -29.25 26.96 16.22
CA ASN A 283 -29.88 28.21 15.73
C ASN A 283 -29.35 28.59 14.34
N ALA A 284 -28.03 28.51 14.12
CA ALA A 284 -27.44 28.74 12.79
C ALA A 284 -27.98 27.72 11.79
N SER A 285 -28.08 26.45 12.14
CA SER A 285 -28.63 25.40 11.30
C SER A 285 -30.06 25.71 10.84
N ARG A 286 -30.88 26.19 11.76
CA ARG A 286 -32.26 26.58 11.45
C ARG A 286 -32.34 27.74 10.45
N PHE A 287 -31.50 28.74 10.63
CA PHE A 287 -31.42 29.88 9.68
C PHE A 287 -30.92 29.45 8.31
N TRP A 288 -29.81 28.71 8.24
CA TRP A 288 -29.25 28.27 6.97
C TRP A 288 -30.17 27.32 6.22
N GLN A 289 -30.92 26.46 6.93
CA GLN A 289 -31.96 25.62 6.32
C GLN A 289 -33.04 26.49 5.68
N ALA A 290 -33.57 27.48 6.41
CA ALA A 290 -34.63 28.37 5.93
C ALA A 290 -34.15 29.20 4.73
N LEU A 291 -32.93 29.73 4.73
CA LEU A 291 -32.34 30.46 3.62
C LEU A 291 -32.20 29.57 2.37
N ALA A 292 -31.69 28.36 2.55
CA ALA A 292 -31.52 27.40 1.47
C ALA A 292 -32.86 27.01 0.84
N ASP A 293 -33.90 26.76 1.67
CA ASP A 293 -35.26 26.48 1.20
C ASP A 293 -35.81 27.64 0.33
N LEU A 294 -35.67 28.88 0.82
CA LEU A 294 -36.12 30.08 0.08
C LEU A 294 -35.35 30.27 -1.24
N MET A 295 -34.04 30.01 -1.26
CA MET A 295 -33.24 30.12 -2.49
C MET A 295 -33.64 29.06 -3.52
N ILE A 296 -33.86 27.82 -3.11
CA ILE A 296 -34.32 26.72 -3.97
C ILE A 296 -35.70 27.04 -4.53
N LEU A 297 -36.66 27.44 -3.68
CA LEU A 297 -38.02 27.83 -4.11
C LEU A 297 -38.01 29.02 -5.07
N SER A 298 -37.03 29.92 -4.93
CA SER A 298 -36.85 31.06 -5.83
C SER A 298 -36.17 30.71 -7.16
N ASN A 299 -35.78 29.44 -7.38
CA ASN A 299 -34.99 28.98 -8.52
C ASN A 299 -33.71 29.82 -8.74
N LYS A 300 -33.09 30.29 -7.64
CA LYS A 300 -31.85 31.04 -7.72
C LYS A 300 -30.67 30.07 -7.83
N ASN A 301 -29.67 30.48 -8.61
CA ASN A 301 -28.37 29.80 -8.60
C ASN A 301 -27.80 29.83 -7.19
N ILE A 302 -27.32 28.70 -6.72
CA ILE A 302 -26.80 28.56 -5.37
C ILE A 302 -25.29 28.46 -5.44
N SER A 303 -24.62 29.45 -4.86
CA SER A 303 -23.18 29.47 -4.62
C SER A 303 -22.92 30.11 -3.26
N ILE A 304 -21.74 29.91 -2.70
CA ILE A 304 -21.39 30.51 -1.41
C ILE A 304 -21.54 32.04 -1.44
N LYS A 305 -21.16 32.68 -2.54
CA LYS A 305 -21.34 34.13 -2.73
C LYS A 305 -22.82 34.51 -2.70
N LYS A 306 -23.67 33.79 -3.42
CA LYS A 306 -25.14 34.05 -3.46
C LYS A 306 -25.80 33.76 -2.10
N ILE A 307 -25.31 32.80 -1.36
CA ILE A 307 -25.78 32.52 0.01
C ILE A 307 -25.48 33.72 0.91
N ILE A 308 -24.26 34.27 0.85
CA ILE A 308 -23.87 35.48 1.62
C ILE A 308 -24.74 36.67 1.22
N GLU A 309 -24.90 36.95 -0.09
CA GLU A 309 -25.71 38.05 -0.58
C GLU A 309 -27.18 37.95 -0.12
N ASN A 310 -27.76 36.76 -0.12
CA ASN A 310 -29.15 36.54 0.27
C ASN A 310 -29.36 36.34 1.77
N SER A 311 -28.33 36.22 2.57
CA SER A 311 -28.43 36.22 4.03
C SER A 311 -28.68 37.62 4.60
N ASP A 312 -28.43 38.67 3.82
CA ASP A 312 -28.76 40.05 4.20
C ASP A 312 -30.28 40.23 4.44
N LYS A 313 -30.63 41.02 5.44
CA LYS A 313 -32.03 41.24 5.84
C LYS A 313 -32.95 41.66 4.71
N LYS A 314 -32.49 42.62 3.91
CA LYS A 314 -33.27 43.17 2.80
C LYS A 314 -33.57 42.10 1.75
N ASN A 315 -32.53 41.34 1.37
CA ASN A 315 -32.61 40.30 0.36
C ASN A 315 -33.45 39.10 0.83
N TYR A 316 -33.27 38.69 2.09
CA TYR A 316 -34.04 37.61 2.70
C TYR A 316 -35.53 37.94 2.74
N ILE A 317 -35.91 39.14 3.26
CA ILE A 317 -37.31 39.59 3.33
C ILE A 317 -37.93 39.74 1.94
N SER A 318 -37.15 40.26 0.97
CA SER A 318 -37.57 40.36 -0.42
C SER A 318 -37.91 39.00 -1.03
N MET A 319 -37.09 37.98 -0.78
CA MET A 319 -37.38 36.61 -1.23
C MET A 319 -38.67 36.06 -0.63
N VAL A 320 -38.85 36.20 0.68
CA VAL A 320 -40.07 35.74 1.36
C VAL A 320 -41.31 36.40 0.75
N ASN A 321 -41.29 37.73 0.60
CA ASN A 321 -42.42 38.50 0.01
C ASN A 321 -42.69 38.10 -1.43
N ASN A 322 -41.65 37.94 -2.26
CA ASN A 322 -41.82 37.54 -3.66
C ASN A 322 -42.42 36.12 -3.77
N LEU A 323 -41.94 35.15 -2.98
CA LEU A 323 -42.48 33.79 -2.97
C LEU A 323 -43.93 33.73 -2.49
N LYS A 324 -44.30 34.59 -1.51
CA LYS A 324 -45.68 34.74 -1.07
C LYS A 324 -46.54 35.32 -2.18
N THR A 325 -46.08 36.37 -2.87
CA THR A 325 -46.84 37.03 -3.96
C THR A 325 -47.13 36.08 -5.12
N ILE A 326 -46.20 35.18 -5.45
CA ILE A 326 -46.38 34.16 -6.50
C ILE A 326 -47.02 32.87 -6.01
N ASN A 327 -47.54 32.84 -4.77
CA ASN A 327 -48.23 31.72 -4.11
C ASN A 327 -47.37 30.43 -4.04
N LYS A 328 -46.06 30.55 -3.99
CA LYS A 328 -45.15 29.41 -3.77
C LYS A 328 -45.03 29.04 -2.26
N ILE A 329 -45.33 29.98 -1.37
CA ILE A 329 -45.42 29.78 0.08
C ILE A 329 -46.71 30.40 0.61
N SER A 330 -47.28 29.79 1.61
CA SER A 330 -48.47 30.29 2.30
C SER A 330 -48.17 31.48 3.25
N ASP A 331 -49.20 32.20 3.67
CA ASP A 331 -49.06 33.26 4.67
C ASP A 331 -48.46 32.79 5.98
N TYR A 332 -48.75 31.54 6.37
CA TYR A 332 -48.22 30.94 7.57
C TYR A 332 -46.72 30.66 7.41
N GLU A 333 -46.30 30.07 6.31
CA GLU A 333 -44.88 29.80 5.99
C GLU A 333 -44.08 31.10 5.88
N ALA A 334 -44.61 32.13 5.24
CA ALA A 334 -43.97 33.43 5.17
C ALA A 334 -43.72 34.04 6.57
N LYS A 335 -44.74 34.00 7.45
CA LYS A 335 -44.57 34.43 8.83
C LYS A 335 -43.53 33.60 9.57
N ASN A 336 -43.49 32.27 9.35
CA ASN A 336 -42.52 31.39 9.97
C ASN A 336 -41.08 31.71 9.52
N TYR A 337 -40.85 31.92 8.20
CA TYR A 337 -39.53 32.33 7.69
C TYR A 337 -39.05 33.65 8.28
N LEU A 338 -39.92 34.66 8.36
CA LEU A 338 -39.59 35.93 9.00
C LEU A 338 -39.29 35.80 10.50
N ASN A 339 -40.01 34.92 11.21
CA ASN A 339 -39.75 34.63 12.62
C ASN A 339 -38.40 33.93 12.78
N ILE A 340 -38.04 32.96 11.92
CA ILE A 340 -36.72 32.30 11.92
C ILE A 340 -35.62 33.35 11.72
N TYR A 341 -35.78 34.28 10.76
CA TYR A 341 -34.83 35.37 10.58
C TYR A 341 -34.62 36.14 11.89
N ASN A 342 -35.70 36.61 12.52
CA ASN A 342 -35.63 37.42 13.75
C ASN A 342 -34.98 36.71 14.94
N LEU A 343 -35.19 35.39 15.07
CA LEU A 343 -34.71 34.63 16.22
C LEU A 343 -33.28 34.07 16.03
N SER A 344 -32.88 33.76 14.78
CA SER A 344 -31.69 32.95 14.52
C SER A 344 -30.65 33.65 13.66
N SER A 345 -30.98 34.80 13.03
CA SER A 345 -30.08 35.46 12.09
C SER A 345 -28.79 36.00 12.73
N GLU A 346 -28.89 36.58 13.93
CA GLU A 346 -27.74 37.18 14.63
C GLU A 346 -26.60 36.15 14.81
N ILE A 347 -26.97 34.94 15.24
CA ILE A 347 -26.03 33.85 15.44
C ILE A 347 -25.48 33.33 14.09
N ALA A 348 -26.37 33.14 13.12
CA ALA A 348 -25.98 32.65 11.80
C ALA A 348 -25.08 33.64 11.04
N LEU A 349 -25.43 34.93 11.10
CA LEU A 349 -24.68 36.01 10.43
C LEU A 349 -23.28 36.20 11.02
N SER A 350 -23.02 35.77 12.26
CA SER A 350 -21.67 35.71 12.81
C SER A 350 -20.74 34.79 11.99
N SER A 351 -21.29 33.78 11.33
CA SER A 351 -20.54 32.88 10.43
C SER A 351 -20.34 33.46 9.02
N VAL A 352 -21.15 34.45 8.61
CA VAL A 352 -21.04 35.09 7.28
C VAL A 352 -19.68 35.79 7.12
N ALA A 353 -19.17 36.44 8.17
CA ALA A 353 -17.86 37.05 8.14
C ALA A 353 -16.75 36.02 7.86
N ARG A 354 -16.86 34.82 8.40
CA ARG A 354 -15.93 33.71 8.12
C ARG A 354 -16.07 33.23 6.67
N PHE A 355 -17.27 33.09 6.17
CA PHE A 355 -17.49 32.72 4.76
C PHE A 355 -16.95 33.78 3.81
N ALA A 356 -17.16 35.06 4.10
CA ALA A 356 -16.63 36.17 3.33
C ALA A 356 -15.09 36.15 3.32
N THR A 357 -14.46 35.96 4.47
CA THR A 357 -13.00 35.84 4.57
C THR A 357 -12.45 34.68 3.76
N LEU A 358 -13.16 33.54 3.74
CA LEU A 358 -12.77 32.38 2.97
C LEU A 358 -12.83 32.64 1.46
N ILE A 359 -13.86 33.37 0.98
CA ILE A 359 -14.08 33.64 -0.45
C ILE A 359 -13.19 34.80 -0.92
N GLU A 360 -13.05 35.85 -0.11
CA GLU A 360 -12.31 37.07 -0.46
C GLU A 360 -10.80 36.85 -0.40
N GLY A 361 -10.33 35.87 0.38
CA GLY A 361 -8.94 35.47 0.45
C GLY A 361 -8.47 34.74 -0.81
N LYS A 362 -7.14 34.74 -1.05
CA LYS A 362 -6.54 34.00 -2.19
C LYS A 362 -6.92 32.51 -2.23
N GLY A 363 -7.20 31.89 -1.09
CA GLY A 363 -7.65 30.49 -1.04
C GLY A 363 -9.07 30.27 -1.54
N GLY A 364 -9.87 31.32 -1.60
CA GLY A 364 -11.27 31.26 -2.00
C GLY A 364 -11.53 31.29 -3.52
N ASN A 365 -10.49 31.53 -4.32
CA ASN A 365 -10.56 31.54 -5.79
C ASN A 365 -11.06 30.21 -6.37
N ILE A 366 -11.02 29.13 -5.60
CA ILE A 366 -11.54 27.81 -5.96
C ILE A 366 -13.08 27.77 -6.00
N PHE A 367 -13.78 28.72 -5.38
CA PHE A 367 -15.25 28.76 -5.37
C PHE A 367 -15.79 29.71 -6.43
N SER A 368 -16.65 29.20 -7.31
CA SER A 368 -17.33 29.99 -8.34
C SER A 368 -18.77 29.55 -8.49
N GLU A 369 -19.62 30.45 -8.94
CA GLU A 369 -21.03 30.15 -9.29
C GLU A 369 -21.12 29.13 -10.44
N ASP A 370 -20.23 29.27 -11.43
CA ASP A 370 -20.14 28.40 -12.61
C ASP A 370 -19.24 27.19 -12.39
N GLY A 371 -18.70 27.04 -11.17
CA GLY A 371 -17.83 25.92 -10.81
C GLY A 371 -18.52 24.56 -11.02
N PHE A 372 -17.71 23.52 -11.26
CA PHE A 372 -18.23 22.14 -11.37
C PHE A 372 -18.61 21.57 -9.98
N ASP A 373 -19.47 20.57 -9.96
CA ASP A 373 -19.64 19.67 -8.81
C ASP A 373 -19.20 18.24 -9.17
N LEU A 374 -19.06 17.37 -8.16
CA LEU A 374 -18.62 16.00 -8.37
C LEU A 374 -19.60 15.16 -9.22
N ILE A 375 -20.86 15.57 -9.33
CA ILE A 375 -21.86 14.87 -10.17
C ILE A 375 -21.56 15.13 -11.64
N GLU A 376 -21.22 16.38 -12.00
CA GLU A 376 -20.80 16.72 -13.36
C GLU A 376 -19.50 16.01 -13.73
N ALA A 377 -18.51 16.06 -12.84
CA ALA A 377 -17.24 15.38 -13.05
C ALA A 377 -17.41 13.85 -13.22
N TYR A 378 -18.31 13.23 -12.44
CA TYR A 378 -18.66 11.81 -12.58
C TYR A 378 -19.28 11.48 -13.94
N ASN A 379 -20.21 12.31 -14.41
CA ASN A 379 -20.85 12.11 -15.72
C ASN A 379 -19.83 12.17 -16.86
N GLU A 380 -18.86 13.07 -16.77
CA GLU A 380 -17.76 13.23 -17.73
C GLU A 380 -16.65 12.19 -17.56
N ASN A 381 -16.73 11.37 -16.54
CA ASN A 381 -15.69 10.40 -16.14
C ASN A 381 -14.31 11.05 -15.98
N ALA A 382 -14.28 12.25 -15.41
CA ALA A 382 -13.06 13.01 -15.20
C ALA A 382 -12.20 12.43 -14.06
N ILE A 383 -10.94 12.84 -14.02
CA ILE A 383 -10.10 12.72 -12.82
C ILE A 383 -10.25 14.04 -12.06
N VAL A 384 -10.48 13.99 -10.76
CA VAL A 384 -10.60 15.19 -9.93
C VAL A 384 -9.49 15.16 -8.89
N ILE A 385 -8.66 16.20 -8.84
CA ILE A 385 -7.62 16.34 -7.81
C ILE A 385 -7.82 17.63 -7.03
N TYR A 386 -7.90 17.50 -5.71
CA TYR A 386 -7.92 18.59 -4.74
C TYR A 386 -6.57 18.70 -4.07
N LEU A 387 -5.95 19.88 -4.14
CA LEU A 387 -4.69 20.21 -3.49
C LEU A 387 -4.99 21.13 -2.30
N ILE A 388 -4.91 20.57 -1.08
CA ILE A 388 -5.21 21.28 0.16
C ILE A 388 -3.90 21.73 0.81
N ASP A 389 -3.63 23.03 0.83
CA ASP A 389 -2.41 23.60 1.36
C ASP A 389 -2.59 24.08 2.81
N LYS A 390 -2.44 23.16 3.77
CA LYS A 390 -2.48 23.49 5.21
C LYS A 390 -1.36 24.43 5.64
N PHE A 391 -0.22 24.42 4.95
CA PHE A 391 0.89 25.26 5.32
C PHE A 391 0.59 26.74 5.04
N LYS A 392 -0.06 27.01 3.91
CA LYS A 392 -0.42 28.36 3.49
C LYS A 392 -1.77 28.83 4.03
N PHE A 393 -2.73 27.90 4.18
CA PHE A 393 -4.11 28.16 4.60
C PHE A 393 -4.55 27.24 5.75
N PRO A 394 -3.93 27.30 6.94
CA PRO A 394 -4.12 26.31 8.00
C PRO A 394 -5.58 26.19 8.48
N GLU A 395 -6.27 27.30 8.70
CA GLU A 395 -7.64 27.33 9.18
C GLU A 395 -8.65 26.88 8.11
N PHE A 396 -8.40 27.27 6.86
CA PHE A 396 -9.29 26.96 5.75
C PHE A 396 -9.19 25.51 5.31
N SER A 397 -8.03 24.88 5.43
CA SER A 397 -7.79 23.52 4.92
C SER A 397 -8.72 22.47 5.52
N LYS A 398 -9.00 22.55 6.82
CA LYS A 398 -9.93 21.63 7.51
C LYS A 398 -11.35 21.81 6.99
N SER A 399 -11.84 23.05 6.92
CA SER A 399 -13.19 23.37 6.44
C SER A 399 -13.37 22.97 4.97
N LEU A 400 -12.38 23.25 4.13
CA LEU A 400 -12.40 22.80 2.73
C LEU A 400 -12.44 21.27 2.62
N GLY A 401 -11.62 20.56 3.39
CA GLY A 401 -11.65 19.11 3.43
C GLY A 401 -13.03 18.55 3.80
N GLU A 402 -13.71 19.16 4.80
CA GLU A 402 -15.05 18.75 5.18
C GLU A 402 -16.08 19.01 4.07
N VAL A 403 -15.99 20.13 3.36
CA VAL A 403 -16.87 20.42 2.20
C VAL A 403 -16.65 19.41 1.09
N ILE A 404 -15.39 19.06 0.77
CA ILE A 404 -15.07 18.03 -0.23
C ILE A 404 -15.66 16.67 0.17
N LEU A 405 -15.52 16.27 1.45
CA LEU A 405 -16.10 15.03 1.94
C LEU A 405 -17.63 15.02 1.87
N LEU A 406 -18.28 16.16 2.12
CA LEU A 406 -19.74 16.30 1.98
C LEU A 406 -20.18 16.24 0.51
N ASP A 407 -19.39 16.80 -0.41
CA ASP A 407 -19.65 16.70 -1.85
C ASP A 407 -19.51 15.25 -2.35
N ILE A 408 -18.50 14.50 -1.85
CA ILE A 408 -18.36 13.05 -2.09
C ILE A 408 -19.59 12.29 -1.56
N LYS A 409 -20.05 12.60 -0.33
CA LYS A 409 -21.26 11.99 0.25
C LYS A 409 -22.51 12.30 -0.59
N LYS A 410 -22.65 13.53 -1.07
CA LYS A 410 -23.75 13.94 -1.98
C LYS A 410 -23.74 13.10 -3.26
N LEU A 411 -22.58 12.96 -3.91
CA LEU A 411 -22.43 12.10 -5.08
C LEU A 411 -22.87 10.66 -4.78
N ILE A 412 -22.31 10.03 -3.74
CA ILE A 412 -22.63 8.66 -3.34
C ILE A 412 -24.14 8.50 -3.10
N SER A 413 -24.74 9.40 -2.33
CA SER A 413 -26.18 9.39 -2.03
C SER A 413 -27.03 9.47 -3.28
N LYS A 414 -26.67 10.35 -4.22
CA LYS A 414 -27.38 10.51 -5.49
C LYS A 414 -27.28 9.26 -6.37
N LEU A 415 -26.11 8.67 -6.49
CA LEU A 415 -25.89 7.44 -7.27
C LEU A 415 -26.71 6.26 -6.72
N ILE A 416 -26.74 6.09 -5.39
CA ILE A 416 -27.55 5.05 -4.74
C ILE A 416 -29.04 5.29 -5.01
N LYS A 417 -29.52 6.54 -4.82
CA LYS A 417 -30.93 6.90 -5.02
C LYS A 417 -31.40 6.68 -6.46
N LEU A 418 -30.56 7.03 -7.43
CA LEU A 418 -30.88 6.90 -8.86
C LEU A 418 -30.56 5.49 -9.41
N ARG A 419 -29.93 4.61 -8.61
CA ARG A 419 -29.41 3.31 -9.05
C ARG A 419 -28.44 3.40 -10.24
N GLN A 420 -27.75 4.54 -10.37
CA GLN A 420 -26.74 4.79 -11.41
C GLN A 420 -25.37 4.28 -10.91
N LEU A 421 -25.18 2.97 -10.95
CA LEU A 421 -23.96 2.32 -10.46
C LEU A 421 -23.12 1.77 -11.62
N ASP A 422 -23.04 2.53 -12.70
CA ASP A 422 -22.43 2.08 -13.96
C ASP A 422 -20.90 2.10 -13.89
N LYS A 423 -20.34 3.03 -13.12
CA LYS A 423 -18.90 3.21 -12.96
C LYS A 423 -18.45 2.88 -11.54
N GLU A 424 -17.28 2.32 -11.43
CA GLU A 424 -16.58 2.18 -10.16
C GLU A 424 -15.89 3.50 -9.80
N ILE A 425 -15.75 3.77 -8.50
CA ILE A 425 -15.19 5.03 -8.01
C ILE A 425 -14.00 4.72 -7.12
N LEU A 426 -12.85 5.33 -7.40
CA LEU A 426 -11.69 5.34 -6.52
C LEU A 426 -11.59 6.71 -5.83
N VAL A 427 -11.60 6.72 -4.50
CA VAL A 427 -11.40 7.93 -3.70
C VAL A 427 -10.09 7.79 -2.93
N ILE A 428 -9.12 8.64 -3.24
CA ILE A 428 -7.85 8.73 -2.52
C ILE A 428 -7.92 9.89 -1.54
N LEU A 429 -7.72 9.60 -0.27
CA LEU A 429 -7.64 10.58 0.82
C LEU A 429 -6.22 10.53 1.40
N ASP A 430 -5.28 11.28 0.81
CA ASP A 430 -3.88 11.33 1.27
C ASP A 430 -3.68 12.42 2.31
N GLU A 431 -2.81 12.13 3.27
CA GLU A 431 -2.46 13.01 4.39
C GLU A 431 -3.66 13.39 5.27
N LEU A 432 -4.37 12.39 5.77
CA LEU A 432 -5.58 12.58 6.59
C LEU A 432 -5.42 13.55 7.75
N GLY A 433 -4.26 13.66 8.38
CA GLY A 433 -3.98 14.61 9.46
C GLY A 433 -4.23 16.08 9.11
N VAL A 434 -4.48 16.41 7.84
CA VAL A 434 -4.80 17.77 7.39
C VAL A 434 -6.29 18.09 7.54
N TYR A 435 -7.16 17.12 7.23
CA TYR A 435 -8.60 17.36 7.07
C TYR A 435 -9.48 16.22 7.56
N ALA A 436 -8.93 15.28 8.35
CA ALA A 436 -9.72 14.17 8.89
C ALA A 436 -10.92 14.67 9.71
N SER A 437 -12.08 14.09 9.46
CA SER A 437 -13.32 14.33 10.19
C SER A 437 -14.19 13.07 10.22
N ASP A 438 -15.21 13.05 11.09
CA ASP A 438 -16.16 11.94 11.20
C ASP A 438 -16.95 11.64 9.91
N LYS A 439 -17.02 12.62 8.98
CA LYS A 439 -17.67 12.44 7.67
C LYS A 439 -17.00 11.34 6.82
N ILE A 440 -15.73 11.05 7.06
CA ILE A 440 -15.02 9.92 6.41
C ILE A 440 -15.68 8.60 6.76
N LEU A 441 -16.13 8.42 8.00
CA LEU A 441 -16.79 7.19 8.45
C LEU A 441 -18.10 6.93 7.70
N ASP A 442 -18.86 7.98 7.38
CA ASP A 442 -20.07 7.84 6.57
C ASP A 442 -19.74 7.34 5.15
N ILE A 443 -18.64 7.84 4.56
CA ILE A 443 -18.16 7.37 3.25
C ILE A 443 -17.77 5.88 3.35
N LEU A 444 -17.00 5.48 4.35
CA LEU A 444 -16.56 4.10 4.52
C LEU A 444 -17.73 3.14 4.74
N ASN A 445 -18.72 3.53 5.55
CA ASN A 445 -19.85 2.67 5.90
C ASN A 445 -20.84 2.45 4.76
N LYS A 446 -21.09 3.46 3.91
CA LYS A 446 -22.17 3.43 2.91
C LYS A 446 -21.68 3.25 1.46
N SER A 447 -20.41 3.48 1.19
CA SER A 447 -19.88 3.56 -0.16
C SER A 447 -19.77 2.21 -0.89
N ARG A 448 -19.73 1.10 -0.16
CA ARG A 448 -19.66 -0.25 -0.76
C ARG A 448 -20.83 -0.52 -1.71
N VAL A 449 -22.03 -0.04 -1.37
CA VAL A 449 -23.22 -0.18 -2.22
C VAL A 449 -23.06 0.61 -3.51
N ALA A 450 -22.36 1.75 -3.47
CA ALA A 450 -22.10 2.61 -4.63
C ALA A 450 -20.85 2.24 -5.43
N LYS A 451 -20.25 1.06 -5.20
CA LYS A 451 -19.00 0.60 -5.82
C LYS A 451 -17.84 1.58 -5.62
N VAL A 452 -17.78 2.22 -4.46
CA VAL A 452 -16.70 3.15 -4.10
C VAL A 452 -15.66 2.42 -3.28
N GLN A 453 -14.41 2.50 -3.71
CA GLN A 453 -13.25 2.09 -2.95
C GLN A 453 -12.52 3.33 -2.45
N ALA A 454 -12.34 3.45 -1.14
CA ALA A 454 -11.54 4.51 -0.54
C ALA A 454 -10.16 3.99 -0.17
N VAL A 455 -9.14 4.79 -0.46
CA VAL A 455 -7.76 4.61 0.01
C VAL A 455 -7.46 5.73 0.98
N LEU A 456 -7.35 5.39 2.24
CA LEU A 456 -7.01 6.31 3.30
C LEU A 456 -5.50 6.27 3.54
N SER A 457 -4.85 7.42 3.59
CA SER A 457 -3.41 7.49 3.77
C SER A 457 -3.01 8.50 4.84
N THR A 458 -2.10 8.09 5.74
CA THR A 458 -1.54 8.96 6.78
C THR A 458 -0.07 8.66 7.05
N GLN A 459 0.62 9.59 7.69
CA GLN A 459 2.01 9.35 8.12
C GLN A 459 2.08 8.65 9.47
N SER A 460 1.12 8.93 10.35
CA SER A 460 1.06 8.41 11.70
C SER A 460 -0.36 7.97 12.05
N MET A 461 -0.48 6.96 12.89
CA MET A 461 -1.77 6.56 13.46
C MET A 461 -2.30 7.60 14.46
N SER A 462 -1.42 8.42 15.04
CA SER A 462 -1.81 9.52 15.92
C SER A 462 -2.57 10.64 15.21
N ASP A 463 -2.38 10.82 13.90
CA ASP A 463 -3.15 11.80 13.11
C ASP A 463 -4.66 11.54 13.15
N LEU A 464 -5.07 10.34 13.53
CA LEU A 464 -6.48 9.93 13.65
C LEU A 464 -7.04 10.14 15.05
N ASP A 465 -6.21 10.42 16.06
CA ASP A 465 -6.63 10.58 17.45
C ASP A 465 -7.28 11.95 17.70
N ASP A 466 -6.95 12.95 16.88
CA ASP A 466 -7.43 14.33 17.01
C ASP A 466 -8.88 14.53 16.56
N VAL A 467 -9.50 13.53 15.90
CA VAL A 467 -10.86 13.66 15.35
C VAL A 467 -11.91 13.36 16.43
N THR A 468 -11.99 12.11 16.87
CA THR A 468 -12.81 11.66 18.00
C THR A 468 -12.17 10.43 18.64
N SER A 469 -12.50 10.16 19.90
CA SER A 469 -11.92 9.03 20.67
C SER A 469 -12.09 7.65 20.01
N ASN A 470 -13.08 7.48 19.14
CA ASN A 470 -13.37 6.23 18.46
C ASN A 470 -13.03 6.25 16.95
N PHE A 471 -12.64 7.40 16.40
CA PHE A 471 -12.41 7.54 14.96
C PHE A 471 -11.38 6.56 14.44
N LYS A 472 -10.20 6.50 15.07
CA LYS A 472 -9.11 5.57 14.70
C LYS A 472 -9.58 4.11 14.70
N LYS A 473 -10.32 3.68 15.72
CA LYS A 473 -10.86 2.31 15.82
C LYS A 473 -11.81 2.02 14.66
N GLN A 474 -12.72 2.93 14.37
CA GLN A 474 -13.69 2.76 13.28
C GLN A 474 -13.02 2.77 11.90
N VAL A 475 -11.99 3.58 11.69
CA VAL A 475 -11.19 3.53 10.45
C VAL A 475 -10.51 2.17 10.31
N ILE A 476 -9.86 1.67 11.38
CA ILE A 476 -9.25 0.34 11.38
C ILE A 476 -10.30 -0.73 11.08
N ASP A 477 -11.48 -0.66 11.68
CA ASP A 477 -12.53 -1.68 11.50
C ASP A 477 -13.11 -1.68 10.09
N ASN A 478 -13.31 -0.52 9.48
CA ASN A 478 -13.88 -0.39 8.15
C ASN A 478 -12.91 -0.67 7.00
N CYS A 479 -11.60 -0.57 7.24
CA CYS A 479 -10.60 -0.90 6.22
C CYS A 479 -10.27 -2.40 6.27
N ASN A 480 -10.38 -3.06 5.12
CA ASN A 480 -10.13 -4.49 4.99
C ASN A 480 -8.71 -4.81 4.55
N THR A 481 -8.05 -3.87 3.88
CA THR A 481 -6.68 -4.01 3.38
C THR A 481 -5.78 -2.97 4.03
N PHE A 482 -4.63 -3.42 4.52
CA PHE A 482 -3.61 -2.57 5.11
C PHE A 482 -2.33 -2.63 4.29
N LEU A 483 -1.79 -1.46 3.98
CA LEU A 483 -0.50 -1.26 3.33
C LEU A 483 0.41 -0.54 4.33
N ILE A 484 1.21 -1.31 5.05
CA ILE A 484 2.07 -0.81 6.12
C ILE A 484 3.48 -0.63 5.56
N LEU A 485 3.93 0.61 5.43
CA LEU A 485 5.28 0.95 5.05
C LEU A 485 6.12 1.25 6.30
N ARG A 486 7.39 1.64 6.08
CA ARG A 486 8.27 1.99 7.19
C ARG A 486 7.62 3.04 8.10
N ASN A 487 7.58 2.72 9.38
CA ASN A 487 7.15 3.63 10.43
C ASN A 487 8.22 3.65 11.52
N ASN A 488 8.72 4.83 11.87
CA ASN A 488 9.86 4.98 12.78
C ASN A 488 9.42 5.13 14.23
N ASP A 489 8.18 5.56 14.47
CA ASP A 489 7.64 5.74 15.80
C ASP A 489 7.39 4.38 16.49
N PRO A 490 7.83 4.22 17.76
CA PRO A 490 7.66 2.98 18.52
C PRO A 490 6.21 2.58 18.73
N GLU A 491 5.36 3.51 19.19
CA GLU A 491 3.96 3.26 19.53
C GLU A 491 3.15 2.88 18.29
N ASN A 492 3.34 3.62 17.19
CA ASN A 492 2.71 3.30 15.93
C ASN A 492 3.16 1.92 15.39
N SER A 493 4.47 1.61 15.49
CA SER A 493 4.99 0.32 15.02
C SER A 493 4.43 -0.84 15.85
N GLU A 494 4.21 -0.65 17.15
CA GLU A 494 3.62 -1.65 18.04
C GLU A 494 2.13 -1.84 17.73
N LEU A 495 1.37 -0.76 17.58
CA LEU A 495 -0.03 -0.79 17.15
C LEU A 495 -0.20 -1.54 15.83
N LEU A 496 0.63 -1.21 14.83
CA LEU A 496 0.61 -1.85 13.51
C LEU A 496 0.95 -3.34 13.58
N SER A 497 1.92 -3.72 14.43
CA SER A 497 2.21 -5.13 14.69
C SER A 497 1.05 -5.84 15.39
N GLY A 498 0.35 -5.16 16.28
CA GLY A 498 -0.88 -5.65 16.93
C GLY A 498 -2.02 -5.90 15.93
N ILE A 499 -2.20 -5.01 14.94
CA ILE A 499 -3.18 -5.19 13.85
C ILE A 499 -2.86 -6.45 13.02
N LEU A 500 -1.59 -6.74 12.79
CA LEU A 500 -1.14 -7.93 12.06
C LEU A 500 -1.29 -9.22 12.89
N GLY A 501 -1.44 -9.10 14.21
CA GLY A 501 -1.69 -10.22 15.11
C GLY A 501 -0.44 -10.88 15.68
N THR A 502 -0.67 -11.91 16.48
CA THR A 502 0.36 -12.68 17.18
C THR A 502 0.30 -14.16 16.81
N LYS A 503 1.42 -14.85 17.00
CA LYS A 503 1.54 -16.30 16.89
C LYS A 503 2.15 -16.89 18.16
N LYS A 504 1.77 -18.10 18.54
CA LYS A 504 2.35 -18.81 19.67
C LYS A 504 3.75 -19.31 19.31
N LYS A 505 4.74 -18.98 20.13
CA LYS A 505 6.11 -19.46 20.00
C LYS A 505 6.51 -20.23 21.24
N HIS A 506 7.16 -21.36 21.02
CA HIS A 506 7.65 -22.23 22.08
C HIS A 506 9.09 -21.87 22.41
N PHE A 507 9.34 -21.44 23.63
CA PHE A 507 10.69 -21.21 24.14
C PHE A 507 11.07 -22.35 25.08
N THR A 508 12.20 -23.00 24.79
CA THR A 508 12.84 -23.98 25.68
C THR A 508 14.05 -23.32 26.32
N THR A 509 14.05 -23.20 27.63
CA THR A 509 15.19 -22.70 28.38
C THR A 509 15.92 -23.90 28.96
N TYR A 510 17.19 -24.11 28.58
CA TYR A 510 18.04 -25.13 29.15
C TYR A 510 18.93 -24.51 30.23
N GLN A 511 18.93 -25.08 31.43
CA GLN A 511 19.97 -24.78 32.42
C GLN A 511 21.26 -25.48 32.01
N ALA A 512 22.30 -24.72 31.68
CA ALA A 512 23.64 -25.27 31.46
C ALA A 512 24.39 -25.35 32.78
N ASN A 513 24.50 -26.54 33.34
CA ASN A 513 25.48 -26.80 34.42
C ASN A 513 26.86 -26.92 33.79
N THR A 514 27.80 -26.07 34.23
CA THR A 514 29.16 -25.94 33.70
C THR A 514 30.10 -27.11 34.12
N GLU A 515 29.64 -28.05 34.94
CA GLU A 515 30.51 -29.08 35.54
C GLU A 515 30.31 -30.52 35.04
N SER A 516 29.40 -30.79 34.12
CA SER A 516 29.23 -32.14 33.56
C SER A 516 29.20 -32.16 32.04
N THR A 517 29.98 -33.09 31.47
CA THR A 517 30.04 -33.36 30.02
C THR A 517 28.78 -33.97 29.44
N PHE A 518 27.79 -34.31 30.25
CA PHE A 518 26.46 -34.77 29.85
C PHE A 518 25.41 -33.92 30.55
N SER A 519 24.72 -33.07 29.80
CA SER A 519 23.61 -32.27 30.31
C SER A 519 22.34 -33.13 30.42
N THR A 520 22.07 -33.65 31.62
CA THR A 520 20.72 -34.03 32.05
C THR A 520 19.99 -32.73 32.42
N GLY A 521 19.66 -31.90 31.42
CA GLY A 521 19.10 -30.59 31.67
C GLY A 521 17.60 -30.68 31.96
N SER A 522 17.18 -30.23 33.15
CA SER A 522 15.83 -29.81 33.39
C SER A 522 15.60 -28.53 32.58
N GLY A 523 14.78 -28.59 31.54
CA GLY A 523 14.38 -27.43 30.73
C GLY A 523 12.98 -26.99 31.13
N SER A 524 12.74 -25.69 31.22
CA SER A 524 11.39 -25.15 31.31
C SER A 524 10.83 -24.84 29.89
N PHE A 525 9.57 -25.21 29.70
CA PHE A 525 8.84 -24.96 28.44
C PHE A 525 7.91 -23.78 28.67
N LYS A 526 8.06 -22.69 27.89
CA LYS A 526 7.20 -21.53 27.99
C LYS A 526 6.60 -21.24 26.61
N ILE A 527 5.28 -21.11 26.55
CA ILE A 527 4.57 -20.63 25.37
C ILE A 527 4.39 -19.13 25.55
N VAL A 528 4.82 -18.35 24.56
CA VAL A 528 4.71 -16.88 24.55
C VAL A 528 4.07 -16.47 23.25
N ASP A 529 3.16 -15.51 23.31
CA ASP A 529 2.63 -14.86 22.13
C ASP A 529 3.67 -13.88 21.56
N GLU A 530 4.08 -14.09 20.32
CA GLU A 530 5.01 -13.21 19.59
C GLU A 530 4.28 -12.58 18.41
N TYR A 531 4.51 -11.29 18.14
CA TYR A 531 3.99 -10.66 16.94
C TYR A 531 4.36 -11.43 15.68
N ILE A 532 3.41 -11.60 14.74
CA ILE A 532 3.68 -12.21 13.43
C ILE A 532 4.78 -11.42 12.72
N ILE A 533 4.71 -10.08 12.78
CA ILE A 533 5.76 -9.17 12.34
C ILE A 533 6.14 -8.28 13.51
N ASN A 534 7.40 -8.34 13.91
CA ASN A 534 7.93 -7.57 15.03
C ASN A 534 7.93 -6.06 14.73
N PRO A 535 7.60 -5.17 15.70
CA PRO A 535 7.65 -3.71 15.52
C PRO A 535 8.98 -3.20 14.96
N ASN A 536 10.10 -3.77 15.40
CA ASN A 536 11.42 -3.40 14.87
C ASN A 536 11.61 -3.77 13.40
N ALA A 537 10.88 -4.76 12.89
CA ALA A 537 10.91 -5.11 11.47
C ALA A 537 10.20 -4.04 10.62
N ILE A 538 9.08 -3.48 11.11
CA ILE A 538 8.37 -2.36 10.47
C ILE A 538 9.28 -1.12 10.39
N LYS A 539 9.99 -0.78 11.47
CA LYS A 539 10.94 0.35 11.49
C LYS A 539 12.09 0.20 10.48
N LYS A 540 12.45 -1.04 10.14
CA LYS A 540 13.58 -1.35 9.23
C LYS A 540 13.14 -1.63 7.79
N LEU A 541 11.88 -1.42 7.43
CA LEU A 541 11.43 -1.57 6.06
C LEU A 541 12.20 -0.61 5.13
N LYS A 542 12.61 -1.12 3.97
CA LYS A 542 13.29 -0.33 2.95
C LYS A 542 12.29 0.59 2.24
N LYS A 543 12.79 1.65 1.60
CA LYS A 543 11.98 2.49 0.72
C LYS A 543 11.30 1.62 -0.35
N LEU A 544 10.05 1.91 -0.67
CA LEU A 544 9.23 1.14 -1.63
C LEU A 544 8.96 -0.32 -1.22
N THR A 545 9.20 -0.67 0.02
CA THR A 545 8.84 -1.98 0.56
C THR A 545 7.78 -1.81 1.63
N GLY A 546 6.77 -2.65 1.61
CA GLY A 546 5.67 -2.61 2.57
C GLY A 546 5.19 -4.00 2.98
N ILE A 547 4.30 -4.01 3.94
CA ILE A 547 3.56 -5.18 4.38
C ILE A 547 2.13 -5.02 3.89
N TYR A 548 1.67 -5.97 3.12
CA TYR A 548 0.27 -6.15 2.73
C TYR A 548 -0.40 -7.06 3.74
N TYR A 549 -1.54 -6.63 4.24
CA TYR A 549 -2.42 -7.43 5.08
C TYR A 549 -3.87 -7.30 4.61
N SER A 550 -4.52 -8.41 4.39
CA SER A 550 -5.95 -8.48 4.06
C SER A 550 -6.71 -9.19 5.18
N LYS A 551 -7.65 -8.50 5.81
CA LYS A 551 -8.52 -9.09 6.84
C LYS A 551 -9.41 -10.21 6.29
N ASN A 552 -9.83 -10.10 5.03
CA ASN A 552 -10.74 -11.08 4.43
C ASN A 552 -10.08 -12.43 4.18
N THR A 553 -8.80 -12.44 3.87
CA THR A 553 -8.02 -13.66 3.58
C THR A 553 -7.03 -14.02 4.68
N GLU A 554 -6.90 -13.16 5.71
CA GLU A 554 -5.87 -13.24 6.77
C GLU A 554 -4.44 -13.32 6.21
N GLU A 555 -4.25 -12.88 4.97
CA GLU A 555 -2.99 -13.00 4.26
C GLU A 555 -2.06 -11.83 4.62
N ILE A 556 -0.85 -12.16 5.05
CA ILE A 556 0.22 -11.20 5.32
C ILE A 556 1.38 -11.48 4.36
N LYS A 557 1.75 -10.49 3.55
CA LYS A 557 2.87 -10.55 2.61
C LYS A 557 3.76 -9.33 2.72
N VAL A 558 5.06 -9.51 2.55
CA VAL A 558 5.99 -8.39 2.42
C VAL A 558 6.28 -8.18 0.94
N PHE A 559 6.07 -6.96 0.46
CA PHE A 559 6.15 -6.65 -0.97
C PHE A 559 7.15 -5.53 -1.28
N GLU A 560 7.71 -5.59 -2.46
CA GLU A 560 8.37 -4.48 -3.14
C GLU A 560 7.35 -3.85 -4.11
N SER A 561 7.14 -2.53 -4.00
CA SER A 561 6.12 -1.83 -4.77
C SER A 561 6.43 -1.86 -6.26
N ARG A 562 5.41 -2.10 -7.08
CA ARG A 562 5.41 -1.73 -8.49
C ARG A 562 5.41 -0.20 -8.60
N LEU A 563 6.13 0.33 -9.54
CA LEU A 563 6.01 1.74 -9.91
C LEU A 563 4.99 1.89 -11.04
N ALA A 564 4.20 2.95 -10.99
CA ALA A 564 3.27 3.31 -12.06
C ALA A 564 4.05 3.65 -13.34
N ASP A 565 3.48 3.30 -14.48
CA ASP A 565 3.98 3.72 -15.78
C ASP A 565 3.31 5.04 -16.17
N LEU A 566 4.08 6.12 -16.05
CA LEU A 566 3.64 7.50 -16.34
C LEU A 566 4.12 7.98 -17.72
N SER A 567 4.70 7.11 -18.53
CA SER A 567 5.18 7.45 -19.87
C SER A 567 4.07 7.41 -20.92
#